data_386f8c141bef7f85beb912618d7bd8f4
#
_entry.id   386f8c141bef7f85beb912618d7bd8f4
#
_cell.length_a   1.000
_cell.length_b   1.000
_cell.length_c   1.000
_cell.angle_alpha   90.00
_cell.angle_beta   90.00
_cell.angle_gamma   90.00
#
_symmetry.space_group_name_H-M   'P 1'
#
loop_
_entity.id
_entity.type
_entity.pdbx_description
1 polymer ?
#
loop_
_entity_poly.entity_id
_entity_poly.type
_entity_poly.pdbx_seq_one_letter_code
_entity_poly.pdbx_strand_id
1 'polypeptide(L)'
;MAIKGVLFDFSGTLFRIEPARDWLRAALDARGGILPEAELARYAEQLAAAGALPGGSSPQRMPPGLAGLWETRDESAERHRAAYTGLARQVELPDPGLYDALYERHMTPAAWRPYPDAADVLRTLREWGVGIAVVSNIGWDPRPVFRAHGLDAWVDAYALSYEHGVQKPDVRLFRTACEALGKDPGDVLMVGDDRFADGGAANLGCAVHFVDHLPVDERPAGLRPVLGLIG
;
A
#
# COMPACT_ATOMS: atom_id res chain seq x y z
N MET A 1 -20.14 21.19 -0.75
CA MET A 1 -20.35 20.24 -1.86
C MET A 1 -20.50 18.88 -1.23
N ALA A 2 -21.43 18.05 -1.68
CA ALA A 2 -21.61 16.72 -1.12
C ALA A 2 -20.62 15.76 -1.79
N ILE A 3 -19.84 15.03 -0.99
CA ILE A 3 -18.93 13.99 -1.49
C ILE A 3 -19.77 12.79 -2.00
N LYS A 4 -19.50 12.37 -3.22
CA LYS A 4 -20.21 11.27 -3.93
C LYS A 4 -19.30 10.09 -4.26
N GLY A 5 -17.99 10.24 -4.07
CA GLY A 5 -16.99 9.21 -4.26
C GLY A 5 -15.83 9.34 -3.29
N VAL A 6 -15.23 8.22 -2.91
CA VAL A 6 -14.03 8.17 -2.07
C VAL A 6 -12.97 7.33 -2.75
N LEU A 7 -11.78 7.89 -2.87
CA LEU A 7 -10.57 7.20 -3.30
C LEU A 7 -9.78 6.85 -2.04
N PHE A 8 -9.47 5.58 -1.85
CA PHE A 8 -8.62 5.13 -0.75
C PHE A 8 -7.26 4.68 -1.27
N ASP A 9 -6.20 5.10 -0.60
CA ASP A 9 -4.93 4.41 -0.72
C ASP A 9 -5.01 3.01 -0.07
N PHE A 10 -4.09 2.11 -0.49
CA PHE A 10 -4.05 0.74 -0.02
C PHE A 10 -3.20 0.58 1.24
N SER A 11 -1.87 0.79 1.09
CA SER A 11 -0.88 0.49 2.12
C SER A 11 -0.73 1.62 3.13
N GLY A 12 -0.96 1.36 4.41
CA GLY A 12 -0.97 2.40 5.44
C GLY A 12 -2.32 3.07 5.62
N THR A 13 -3.26 2.84 4.70
CA THR A 13 -4.61 3.42 4.73
C THR A 13 -5.68 2.37 5.01
N LEU A 14 -5.95 1.45 4.09
CA LEU A 14 -6.90 0.36 4.29
C LEU A 14 -6.26 -0.89 4.89
N PHE A 15 -5.00 -1.15 4.53
CA PHE A 15 -4.24 -2.31 4.96
C PHE A 15 -2.85 -1.90 5.48
N ARG A 16 -2.31 -2.75 6.32
CA ARG A 16 -0.94 -2.66 6.81
C ARG A 16 -0.19 -3.94 6.51
N ILE A 17 1.03 -3.81 5.98
CA ILE A 17 1.94 -4.94 5.82
C ILE A 17 2.37 -5.50 7.19
N GLU A 18 2.59 -6.80 7.27
CA GLU A 18 3.16 -7.45 8.45
C GLU A 18 4.52 -6.85 8.85
N PRO A 19 4.93 -6.96 10.14
CA PRO A 19 6.24 -6.53 10.59
C PRO A 19 7.37 -7.25 9.82
N ALA A 20 8.49 -6.57 9.60
CA ALA A 20 9.64 -7.10 8.86
C ALA A 20 10.14 -8.45 9.40
N ARG A 21 10.01 -8.68 10.72
CA ARG A 21 10.39 -9.94 11.37
C ARG A 21 9.48 -11.11 10.96
N ASP A 22 8.17 -10.88 10.92
CA ASP A 22 7.19 -11.89 10.51
C ASP A 22 7.28 -12.16 9.00
N TRP A 23 7.50 -11.12 8.20
CA TRP A 23 7.76 -11.20 6.77
C TRP A 23 9.00 -12.07 6.46
N LEU A 24 10.14 -11.82 7.14
CA LEU A 24 11.35 -12.62 6.95
C LEU A 24 11.13 -14.06 7.44
N ARG A 25 10.47 -14.26 8.58
CA ARG A 25 10.14 -15.60 9.10
C ARG A 25 9.30 -16.38 8.10
N ALA A 26 8.24 -15.79 7.57
CA ALA A 26 7.37 -16.45 6.60
C ALA A 26 8.10 -16.82 5.29
N ALA A 27 9.02 -15.97 4.84
CA ALA A 27 9.85 -16.26 3.66
C ALA A 27 10.85 -17.41 3.93
N LEU A 28 11.43 -17.48 5.14
CA LEU A 28 12.28 -18.59 5.57
C LEU A 28 11.50 -19.90 5.66
N ASP A 29 10.34 -19.89 6.31
CA ASP A 29 9.49 -21.08 6.50
C ASP A 29 9.06 -21.67 5.15
N ALA A 30 8.70 -20.83 4.18
CA ALA A 30 8.34 -21.25 2.83
C ALA A 30 9.49 -21.98 2.09
N ARG A 31 10.73 -21.74 2.51
CA ARG A 31 11.93 -22.39 1.96
C ARG A 31 12.49 -23.51 2.85
N GLY A 32 11.82 -23.82 3.96
CA GLY A 32 12.31 -24.79 4.95
C GLY A 32 13.56 -24.32 5.71
N GLY A 33 13.82 -23.00 5.72
CA GLY A 33 14.95 -22.40 6.42
C GLY A 33 14.62 -22.08 7.87
N ILE A 34 15.64 -22.14 8.73
CA ILE A 34 15.54 -21.78 10.15
C ILE A 34 16.71 -20.86 10.49
N LEU A 35 16.43 -19.77 11.21
CA LEU A 35 17.44 -18.91 11.81
C LEU A 35 17.25 -18.84 13.32
N PRO A 36 18.36 -18.71 14.08
CA PRO A 36 18.27 -18.35 15.50
C PRO A 36 17.54 -17.02 15.67
N GLU A 37 16.78 -16.87 16.73
CA GLU A 37 15.89 -15.72 16.95
C GLU A 37 16.63 -14.38 16.93
N ALA A 38 17.84 -14.33 17.48
CA ALA A 38 18.69 -13.12 17.47
C ALA A 38 19.15 -12.75 16.05
N GLU A 39 19.44 -13.73 15.20
CA GLU A 39 19.82 -13.49 13.79
C GLU A 39 18.61 -13.04 12.97
N LEU A 40 17.46 -13.67 13.18
CA LEU A 40 16.21 -13.28 12.55
C LEU A 40 15.88 -11.80 12.85
N ALA A 41 15.94 -11.41 14.12
CA ALA A 41 15.70 -10.02 14.53
C ALA A 41 16.71 -9.06 13.87
N ARG A 42 17.99 -9.39 13.88
CA ARG A 42 19.04 -8.57 13.26
C ARG A 42 18.83 -8.39 11.76
N TYR A 43 18.53 -9.46 11.01
CA TYR A 43 18.28 -9.36 9.57
C TYR A 43 16.99 -8.58 9.26
N ALA A 44 15.95 -8.78 10.07
CA ALA A 44 14.70 -8.03 9.91
C ALA A 44 14.89 -6.52 10.10
N GLU A 45 15.67 -6.11 11.10
CA GLU A 45 16.03 -4.71 11.33
C GLU A 45 16.86 -4.14 10.16
N GLN A 46 17.83 -4.89 9.65
CA GLN A 46 18.63 -4.47 8.51
C GLN A 46 17.80 -4.32 7.23
N LEU A 47 16.89 -5.26 6.95
CA LEU A 47 15.98 -5.21 5.82
C LEU A 47 14.98 -4.03 5.93
N ALA A 48 14.47 -3.76 7.13
CA ALA A 48 13.61 -2.61 7.39
C ALA A 48 14.37 -1.29 7.18
N ALA A 49 15.61 -1.17 7.70
CA ALA A 49 16.46 -0.01 7.51
C ALA A 49 16.84 0.21 6.03
N ALA A 50 17.03 -0.87 5.28
CA ALA A 50 17.24 -0.82 3.84
C ALA A 50 15.98 -0.44 3.04
N GLY A 51 14.79 -0.42 3.67
CA GLY A 51 13.52 -0.16 2.98
C GLY A 51 13.08 -1.29 2.05
N ALA A 52 13.51 -2.53 2.34
CA ALA A 52 13.32 -3.68 1.46
C ALA A 52 11.90 -4.27 1.49
N LEU A 53 11.10 -3.94 2.50
CA LEU A 53 9.72 -4.41 2.66
C LEU A 53 8.76 -3.44 1.98
N PRO A 54 8.07 -3.83 0.88
CA PRO A 54 7.04 -2.99 0.26
C PRO A 54 5.89 -2.69 1.24
N GLY A 55 5.47 -1.43 1.32
CA GLY A 55 4.48 -0.97 2.31
C GLY A 55 5.04 -0.81 3.73
N GLY A 56 6.33 -1.07 3.94
CA GLY A 56 7.07 -0.79 5.15
C GLY A 56 7.68 0.61 5.17
N SER A 57 8.78 0.76 5.92
CA SER A 57 9.52 2.03 6.02
C SER A 57 10.30 2.34 4.75
N SER A 58 10.44 3.61 4.42
CA SER A 58 11.36 4.04 3.36
C SER A 58 12.82 3.74 3.75
N PRO A 59 13.72 3.56 2.75
CA PRO A 59 15.11 3.31 3.03
C PRO A 59 15.75 4.46 3.81
N GLN A 60 16.45 4.16 4.91
CA GLN A 60 17.17 5.15 5.69
C GLN A 60 18.32 5.78 4.90
N ARG A 61 18.89 5.02 3.98
CA ARG A 61 19.92 5.46 3.05
C ARG A 61 19.67 4.85 1.68
N MET A 62 19.44 5.71 0.69
CA MET A 62 19.27 5.27 -0.70
C MET A 62 20.63 4.95 -1.33
N PRO A 63 20.84 3.71 -1.82
CA PRO A 63 22.03 3.38 -2.62
C PRO A 63 22.03 4.19 -3.92
N PRO A 64 23.16 4.85 -4.30
CA PRO A 64 23.19 5.71 -5.49
C PRO A 64 22.74 5.00 -6.78
N GLY A 65 23.06 3.71 -6.93
CA GLY A 65 22.65 2.91 -8.09
C GLY A 65 21.17 2.55 -8.15
N LEU A 66 20.41 2.78 -7.08
CA LEU A 66 18.97 2.48 -7.02
C LEU A 66 18.10 3.75 -7.01
N ALA A 67 18.67 4.95 -6.85
CA ALA A 67 17.90 6.18 -6.68
C ALA A 67 16.92 6.44 -7.83
N GLY A 68 17.38 6.41 -9.08
CA GLY A 68 16.50 6.63 -10.23
C GLY A 68 15.44 5.54 -10.42
N LEU A 69 15.77 4.29 -10.07
CA LEU A 69 14.79 3.20 -10.09
C LEU A 69 13.74 3.36 -8.99
N TRP A 70 14.16 3.84 -7.81
CA TRP A 70 13.27 4.09 -6.67
C TRP A 70 12.23 5.17 -6.97
N GLU A 71 12.60 6.22 -7.69
CA GLU A 71 11.70 7.33 -8.04
C GLU A 71 10.53 6.87 -8.93
N THR A 72 10.73 5.84 -9.75
CA THR A 72 9.75 5.35 -10.73
C THR A 72 9.36 3.89 -10.48
N ARG A 73 9.61 3.38 -9.27
CA ARG A 73 9.47 1.96 -8.93
C ARG A 73 8.06 1.42 -9.14
N ASP A 74 7.06 2.24 -8.88
CA ASP A 74 5.66 1.82 -8.93
C ASP A 74 5.01 2.01 -10.31
N GLU A 75 5.78 2.41 -11.34
CA GLU A 75 5.28 2.57 -12.71
C GLU A 75 5.16 1.22 -13.45
N SER A 76 5.84 0.16 -12.98
CA SER A 76 5.67 -1.19 -13.54
C SER A 76 6.04 -2.27 -12.51
N ALA A 77 5.51 -3.48 -12.71
CA ALA A 77 5.83 -4.64 -11.88
C ALA A 77 7.33 -4.98 -11.90
N GLU A 78 8.00 -4.83 -13.04
CA GLU A 78 9.43 -5.08 -13.19
C GLU A 78 10.27 -4.09 -12.39
N ARG A 79 9.96 -2.79 -12.48
CA ARG A 79 10.64 -1.74 -11.72
C ARG A 79 10.46 -1.93 -10.23
N HIS A 80 9.24 -2.23 -9.79
CA HIS A 80 8.93 -2.48 -8.40
C HIS A 80 9.74 -3.66 -7.86
N ARG A 81 9.72 -4.80 -8.56
CA ARG A 81 10.52 -5.97 -8.16
C ARG A 81 12.01 -5.63 -8.12
N ALA A 82 12.55 -4.98 -9.15
CA ALA A 82 13.95 -4.62 -9.22
C ALA A 82 14.38 -3.66 -8.09
N ALA A 83 13.56 -2.67 -7.75
CA ALA A 83 13.83 -1.72 -6.68
C ALA A 83 13.89 -2.42 -5.31
N TYR A 84 12.85 -3.16 -4.95
CA TYR A 84 12.76 -3.79 -3.63
C TYR A 84 13.73 -4.96 -3.46
N THR A 85 13.93 -5.79 -4.48
CA THR A 85 14.97 -6.83 -4.44
C THR A 85 16.38 -6.23 -4.44
N GLY A 86 16.59 -5.10 -5.12
CA GLY A 86 17.85 -4.36 -5.07
C GLY A 86 18.16 -3.80 -3.68
N LEU A 87 17.15 -3.29 -2.97
CA LEU A 87 17.27 -2.86 -1.57
C LEU A 87 17.51 -4.05 -0.64
N ALA A 88 16.80 -5.16 -0.83
CA ALA A 88 17.01 -6.38 -0.03
C ALA A 88 18.45 -6.91 -0.16
N ARG A 89 19.06 -6.82 -1.35
CA ARG A 89 20.46 -7.22 -1.60
C ARG A 89 21.51 -6.32 -0.95
N GLN A 90 21.12 -5.20 -0.34
CA GLN A 90 22.02 -4.41 0.52
C GLN A 90 22.29 -5.12 1.86
N VAL A 91 21.49 -6.14 2.19
CA VAL A 91 21.67 -6.99 3.37
C VAL A 91 22.17 -8.36 2.90
N GLU A 92 23.33 -8.79 3.42
CA GLU A 92 23.88 -10.10 3.11
C GLU A 92 23.12 -11.19 3.86
N LEU A 93 22.15 -11.81 3.18
CA LEU A 93 21.34 -12.89 3.72
C LEU A 93 22.04 -14.25 3.55
N PRO A 94 21.78 -15.21 4.45
CA PRO A 94 22.45 -16.53 4.43
C PRO A 94 22.05 -17.41 3.21
N ASP A 95 20.91 -17.15 2.61
CA ASP A 95 20.43 -17.85 1.41
C ASP A 95 20.03 -16.80 0.34
N PRO A 96 20.71 -16.79 -0.83
CA PRO A 96 20.37 -15.88 -1.92
C PRO A 96 18.94 -16.02 -2.46
N GLY A 97 18.32 -17.20 -2.30
CA GLY A 97 16.91 -17.41 -2.68
C GLY A 97 15.91 -16.68 -1.81
N LEU A 98 16.32 -16.14 -0.65
CA LEU A 98 15.45 -15.34 0.20
C LEU A 98 15.06 -14.02 -0.44
N TYR A 99 15.87 -13.41 -1.30
CA TYR A 99 15.51 -12.12 -1.93
C TYR A 99 14.23 -12.23 -2.77
N ASP A 100 14.09 -13.30 -3.54
CA ASP A 100 12.87 -13.55 -4.31
C ASP A 100 11.71 -13.99 -3.41
N ALA A 101 11.97 -14.87 -2.43
CA ALA A 101 10.94 -15.32 -1.49
C ALA A 101 10.35 -14.16 -0.65
N LEU A 102 11.18 -13.21 -0.23
CA LEU A 102 10.75 -11.99 0.45
C LEU A 102 9.84 -11.14 -0.46
N TYR A 103 10.24 -10.95 -1.72
CA TYR A 103 9.41 -10.21 -2.66
C TYR A 103 8.07 -10.93 -2.93
N GLU A 104 8.06 -12.24 -3.09
CA GLU A 104 6.85 -13.02 -3.30
C GLU A 104 5.94 -13.02 -2.06
N ARG A 105 6.52 -13.06 -0.86
CA ARG A 105 5.75 -13.02 0.39
C ARG A 105 4.87 -11.78 0.51
N HIS A 106 5.37 -10.58 0.22
CA HIS A 106 4.58 -9.35 0.36
C HIS A 106 3.38 -9.28 -0.60
N MET A 107 3.39 -10.03 -1.71
CA MET A 107 2.25 -10.09 -2.63
C MET A 107 1.14 -11.06 -2.16
N THR A 108 1.37 -11.82 -1.09
CA THR A 108 0.38 -12.78 -0.58
C THR A 108 -0.64 -12.10 0.34
N PRO A 109 -1.92 -12.52 0.31
CA PRO A 109 -2.92 -11.98 1.23
C PRO A 109 -2.53 -12.08 2.71
N ALA A 110 -1.84 -13.14 3.10
CA ALA A 110 -1.44 -13.38 4.49
C ALA A 110 -0.40 -12.39 5.02
N ALA A 111 0.26 -11.61 4.14
CA ALA A 111 1.20 -10.55 4.53
C ALA A 111 0.50 -9.25 4.93
N TRP A 112 -0.79 -9.10 4.67
CA TRP A 112 -1.54 -7.86 4.86
C TRP A 112 -2.64 -8.02 5.88
N ARG A 113 -2.78 -7.03 6.76
CA ARG A 113 -3.84 -6.94 7.76
C ARG A 113 -4.69 -5.71 7.49
N PRO A 114 -6.02 -5.82 7.35
CA PRO A 114 -6.88 -4.65 7.24
C PRO A 114 -6.87 -3.89 8.57
N TYR A 115 -7.00 -2.56 8.52
CA TYR A 115 -7.26 -1.79 9.72
C TYR A 115 -8.63 -2.14 10.27
N PRO A 116 -8.82 -2.11 11.61
CA PRO A 116 -10.01 -2.67 12.27
C PRO A 116 -11.34 -2.07 11.81
N ASP A 117 -11.33 -0.79 11.42
CA ASP A 117 -12.52 -0.06 10.99
C ASP A 117 -12.70 -0.03 9.45
N ALA A 118 -11.78 -0.61 8.66
CA ALA A 118 -11.85 -0.57 7.21
C ALA A 118 -13.14 -1.19 6.66
N ALA A 119 -13.48 -2.40 7.12
CA ALA A 119 -14.69 -3.10 6.69
C ALA A 119 -15.98 -2.30 6.97
N ASP A 120 -16.11 -1.78 8.18
CA ASP A 120 -17.28 -1.00 8.59
C ASP A 120 -17.42 0.30 7.82
N VAL A 121 -16.29 0.99 7.56
CA VAL A 121 -16.29 2.25 6.81
C VAL A 121 -16.66 2.01 5.35
N LEU A 122 -16.03 1.04 4.69
CA LEU A 122 -16.33 0.73 3.28
C LEU A 122 -17.80 0.29 3.12
N ARG A 123 -18.31 -0.58 4.00
CA ARG A 123 -19.70 -1.01 4.00
C ARG A 123 -20.67 0.18 4.19
N THR A 124 -20.41 1.05 5.15
CA THR A 124 -21.25 2.22 5.44
C THR A 124 -21.31 3.18 4.26
N LEU A 125 -20.16 3.48 3.63
CA LEU A 125 -20.10 4.30 2.42
C LEU A 125 -20.91 3.68 1.28
N ARG A 126 -20.83 2.37 1.12
CA ARG A 126 -21.61 1.64 0.12
C ARG A 126 -23.12 1.71 0.37
N GLU A 127 -23.54 1.57 1.64
CA GLU A 127 -24.95 1.72 2.06
C GLU A 127 -25.47 3.14 1.79
N TRP A 128 -24.61 4.16 1.84
CA TRP A 128 -24.95 5.55 1.51
C TRP A 128 -24.92 5.84 0.00
N GLY A 129 -24.60 4.85 -0.84
CA GLY A 129 -24.50 5.01 -2.28
C GLY A 129 -23.28 5.80 -2.76
N VAL A 130 -22.25 5.90 -1.93
CA VAL A 130 -20.96 6.55 -2.26
C VAL A 130 -20.11 5.57 -3.07
N GLY A 131 -19.59 6.01 -4.21
CA GLY A 131 -18.66 5.21 -5.04
C GLY A 131 -17.30 5.08 -4.35
N ILE A 132 -16.69 3.91 -4.42
CA ILE A 132 -15.41 3.61 -3.75
C ILE A 132 -14.39 3.10 -4.76
N ALA A 133 -13.23 3.76 -4.84
CA ALA A 133 -12.10 3.25 -5.62
C ALA A 133 -10.83 3.17 -4.77
N VAL A 134 -9.94 2.25 -5.13
CA VAL A 134 -8.59 2.15 -4.57
C VAL A 134 -7.60 2.78 -5.55
N VAL A 135 -6.76 3.71 -5.06
CA VAL A 135 -5.71 4.39 -5.84
C VAL A 135 -4.37 4.16 -5.16
N SER A 136 -3.53 3.33 -5.73
CA SER A 136 -2.29 2.91 -5.07
C SER A 136 -1.06 2.98 -5.97
N ASN A 137 0.05 3.47 -5.38
CA ASN A 137 1.39 3.28 -5.91
C ASN A 137 1.84 1.86 -5.56
N ILE A 138 1.83 0.96 -6.53
CA ILE A 138 2.03 -0.47 -6.33
C ILE A 138 2.50 -1.13 -7.62
N GLY A 139 3.31 -2.18 -7.53
CA GLY A 139 3.80 -2.92 -8.69
C GLY A 139 3.20 -4.32 -8.87
N TRP A 140 2.07 -4.62 -8.21
CA TRP A 140 1.40 -5.92 -8.25
C TRP A 140 -0.11 -5.78 -7.99
N ASP A 141 -0.89 -6.83 -8.26
CA ASP A 141 -2.35 -6.82 -8.09
C ASP A 141 -2.79 -7.08 -6.63
N PRO A 142 -3.31 -6.06 -5.90
CA PRO A 142 -3.78 -6.21 -4.52
C PRO A 142 -5.20 -6.80 -4.41
N ARG A 143 -5.94 -6.97 -5.52
CA ARG A 143 -7.32 -7.49 -5.50
C ARG A 143 -7.45 -8.84 -4.79
N PRO A 144 -6.46 -9.79 -4.88
CA PRO A 144 -6.48 -11.01 -4.07
C PRO A 144 -6.48 -10.76 -2.56
N VAL A 145 -5.81 -9.70 -2.09
CA VAL A 145 -5.80 -9.30 -0.67
C VAL A 145 -7.20 -8.86 -0.26
N PHE A 146 -7.82 -7.97 -1.03
CA PHE A 146 -9.20 -7.53 -0.76
C PHE A 146 -10.18 -8.71 -0.70
N ARG A 147 -10.11 -9.64 -1.66
CA ARG A 147 -10.96 -10.85 -1.66
C ARG A 147 -10.74 -11.73 -0.43
N ALA A 148 -9.49 -11.97 -0.07
CA ALA A 148 -9.16 -12.82 1.08
C ALA A 148 -9.68 -12.26 2.41
N HIS A 149 -9.80 -10.94 2.50
CA HIS A 149 -10.32 -10.25 3.68
C HIS A 149 -11.80 -9.82 3.54
N GLY A 150 -12.48 -10.19 2.44
CA GLY A 150 -13.90 -9.90 2.21
C GLY A 150 -14.22 -8.43 1.98
N LEU A 151 -13.26 -7.63 1.53
CA LEU A 151 -13.44 -6.19 1.28
C LEU A 151 -13.70 -5.85 -0.20
N ASP A 152 -13.49 -6.78 -1.11
CA ASP A 152 -13.60 -6.57 -2.55
C ASP A 152 -15.03 -6.23 -3.00
N ALA A 153 -16.06 -6.76 -2.31
CA ALA A 153 -17.46 -6.50 -2.61
C ALA A 153 -17.87 -5.02 -2.45
N TRP A 154 -17.08 -4.23 -1.74
CA TRP A 154 -17.36 -2.81 -1.49
C TRP A 154 -16.54 -1.86 -2.36
N VAL A 155 -15.59 -2.36 -3.16
CA VAL A 155 -14.73 -1.56 -4.04
C VAL A 155 -15.26 -1.62 -5.47
N ASP A 156 -15.58 -0.46 -6.05
CA ASP A 156 -16.11 -0.35 -7.40
C ASP A 156 -15.01 -0.34 -8.47
N ALA A 157 -13.83 0.24 -8.15
CA ALA A 157 -12.74 0.39 -9.10
C ALA A 157 -11.35 0.39 -8.44
N TYR A 158 -10.34 0.09 -9.26
CA TYR A 158 -8.92 0.15 -8.88
C TYR A 158 -8.16 0.97 -9.92
N ALA A 159 -7.38 1.94 -9.47
CA ALA A 159 -6.39 2.66 -10.25
C ALA A 159 -5.00 2.35 -9.67
N LEU A 160 -4.33 1.38 -10.26
CA LEU A 160 -3.05 0.85 -9.79
C LEU A 160 -1.93 1.39 -10.68
N SER A 161 -0.91 1.99 -10.08
CA SER A 161 0.13 2.71 -10.81
C SER A 161 0.81 1.87 -11.88
N TYR A 162 1.10 0.59 -11.59
CA TYR A 162 1.77 -0.31 -12.54
C TYR A 162 0.90 -0.65 -13.77
N GLU A 163 -0.43 -0.59 -13.66
CA GLU A 163 -1.35 -0.82 -14.79
C GLU A 163 -1.41 0.38 -15.74
N HIS A 164 -1.08 1.59 -15.23
CA HIS A 164 -1.19 2.84 -15.96
C HIS A 164 0.16 3.48 -16.31
N GLY A 165 1.27 2.94 -15.81
CA GLY A 165 2.60 3.49 -16.03
C GLY A 165 2.80 4.89 -15.43
N VAL A 166 2.03 5.23 -14.41
CA VAL A 166 2.10 6.51 -13.67
C VAL A 166 1.82 6.28 -12.20
N GLN A 167 2.48 7.03 -11.34
CA GLN A 167 2.32 6.91 -9.88
C GLN A 167 1.88 8.25 -9.27
N LYS A 168 1.19 8.22 -8.14
CA LYS A 168 0.92 9.39 -7.33
C LYS A 168 2.25 10.12 -7.01
N PRO A 169 2.32 11.44 -7.04
CA PRO A 169 1.23 12.42 -7.05
C PRO A 169 0.71 12.84 -8.43
N ASP A 170 1.04 12.13 -9.52
CA ASP A 170 0.55 12.48 -10.84
C ASP A 170 -0.98 12.44 -10.89
N VAL A 171 -1.60 13.54 -11.31
CA VAL A 171 -3.05 13.71 -11.36
C VAL A 171 -3.75 12.72 -12.30
N ARG A 172 -3.02 12.13 -13.25
CA ARG A 172 -3.58 11.15 -14.20
C ARG A 172 -4.12 9.92 -13.49
N LEU A 173 -3.43 9.45 -12.44
CA LEU A 173 -3.87 8.26 -11.69
C LEU A 173 -5.18 8.53 -10.92
N PHE A 174 -5.31 9.69 -10.27
CA PHE A 174 -6.54 10.10 -9.60
C PHE A 174 -7.69 10.33 -10.59
N ARG A 175 -7.40 10.91 -11.75
CA ARG A 175 -8.39 11.11 -12.81
C ARG A 175 -8.96 9.79 -13.29
N THR A 176 -8.12 8.79 -13.54
CA THR A 176 -8.56 7.44 -13.90
C THR A 176 -9.55 6.88 -12.88
N ALA A 177 -9.28 7.05 -11.59
CA ALA A 177 -10.19 6.59 -10.53
C ALA A 177 -11.52 7.35 -10.51
N CYS A 178 -11.49 8.68 -10.67
CA CYS A 178 -12.70 9.50 -10.75
C CYS A 178 -13.56 9.13 -11.96
N GLU A 179 -12.95 8.94 -13.13
CA GLU A 179 -13.61 8.49 -14.36
C GLU A 179 -14.24 7.10 -14.20
N ALA A 180 -13.52 6.16 -13.58
CA ALA A 180 -14.04 4.82 -13.30
C ALA A 180 -15.26 4.83 -12.37
N LEU A 181 -15.33 5.79 -11.44
CA LEU A 181 -16.50 6.01 -10.57
C LEU A 181 -17.60 6.83 -11.25
N GLY A 182 -17.34 7.46 -12.41
CA GLY A 182 -18.26 8.40 -13.05
C GLY A 182 -18.53 9.63 -12.18
N LYS A 183 -17.51 10.15 -11.48
CA LYS A 183 -17.62 11.29 -10.56
C LYS A 183 -16.71 12.43 -10.99
N ASP A 184 -17.19 13.67 -10.81
CA ASP A 184 -16.36 14.85 -10.95
C ASP A 184 -15.38 14.95 -9.78
N PRO A 185 -14.12 15.35 -10.00
CA PRO A 185 -13.10 15.45 -8.93
C PRO A 185 -13.55 16.29 -7.72
N GLY A 186 -14.31 17.37 -7.95
CA GLY A 186 -14.84 18.22 -6.88
C GLY A 186 -15.87 17.54 -5.96
N ASP A 187 -16.42 16.40 -6.37
CA ASP A 187 -17.34 15.57 -5.58
C ASP A 187 -16.62 14.35 -4.95
N VAL A 188 -15.29 14.30 -5.01
CA VAL A 188 -14.50 13.14 -4.58
C VAL A 188 -13.56 13.50 -3.43
N LEU A 189 -13.47 12.60 -2.44
CA LEU A 189 -12.53 12.66 -1.33
C LEU A 189 -11.43 11.63 -1.53
N MET A 190 -10.16 12.05 -1.53
CA MET A 190 -9.00 11.15 -1.39
C MET A 190 -8.68 10.94 0.08
N VAL A 191 -8.56 9.69 0.49
CA VAL A 191 -8.14 9.26 1.83
C VAL A 191 -6.84 8.48 1.71
N GLY A 192 -5.78 8.94 2.35
CA GLY A 192 -4.45 8.32 2.29
C GLY A 192 -3.58 8.70 3.48
N ASP A 193 -2.39 8.12 3.57
CA ASP A 193 -1.43 8.37 4.66
C ASP A 193 -0.19 9.16 4.19
N ASP A 194 0.10 9.17 2.90
CA ASP A 194 1.23 9.90 2.34
C ASP A 194 0.82 11.30 1.87
N ARG A 195 1.29 12.32 2.61
CA ARG A 195 0.96 13.72 2.32
C ARG A 195 1.45 14.20 0.95
N PHE A 196 2.54 13.63 0.43
CA PHE A 196 3.07 13.98 -0.89
C PHE A 196 2.32 13.22 -2.00
N ALA A 197 2.28 11.90 -1.91
CA ALA A 197 1.66 11.07 -2.94
C ALA A 197 0.14 11.32 -3.01
N ASP A 198 -0.59 11.12 -1.89
CA ASP A 198 -2.05 11.24 -1.85
C ASP A 198 -2.53 12.68 -1.92
N GLY A 199 -1.73 13.61 -1.39
CA GLY A 199 -1.97 15.05 -1.48
C GLY A 199 -2.05 15.57 -2.91
N GLY A 200 -1.46 14.86 -3.88
CA GLY A 200 -1.55 15.16 -5.31
C GLY A 200 -2.99 15.21 -5.85
N ALA A 201 -3.94 14.54 -5.21
CA ALA A 201 -5.36 14.57 -5.58
C ALA A 201 -5.97 15.99 -5.50
N ALA A 202 -5.47 16.84 -4.61
CA ALA A 202 -5.90 18.23 -4.51
C ALA A 202 -5.63 19.03 -5.79
N ASN A 203 -4.57 18.70 -6.56
CA ASN A 203 -4.27 19.35 -7.83
C ASN A 203 -5.28 19.01 -8.93
N LEU A 204 -6.05 17.94 -8.76
CA LEU A 204 -7.16 17.57 -9.62
C LEU A 204 -8.49 18.23 -9.17
N GLY A 205 -8.54 18.75 -7.95
CA GLY A 205 -9.74 19.35 -7.34
C GLY A 205 -10.46 18.46 -6.34
N CYS A 206 -9.91 17.27 -6.01
CA CYS A 206 -10.46 16.42 -4.97
C CYS A 206 -10.21 17.03 -3.57
N ALA A 207 -11.15 16.81 -2.65
CA ALA A 207 -10.87 16.96 -1.23
C ALA A 207 -9.86 15.89 -0.78
N VAL A 208 -9.08 16.17 0.27
CA VAL A 208 -8.09 15.22 0.79
C VAL A 208 -8.21 15.10 2.30
N HIS A 209 -8.19 13.88 2.80
CA HIS A 209 -8.13 13.55 4.23
C HIS A 209 -6.97 12.61 4.50
N PHE A 210 -6.14 12.94 5.50
CA PHE A 210 -5.01 12.10 5.86
C PHE A 210 -5.28 11.29 7.12
N VAL A 211 -4.87 10.03 7.07
CA VAL A 211 -4.84 9.12 8.21
C VAL A 211 -3.39 8.91 8.67
N ASP A 212 -3.22 8.51 9.93
CA ASP A 212 -1.88 8.24 10.45
C ASP A 212 -1.37 6.86 9.99
N HIS A 213 -0.10 6.81 9.57
CA HIS A 213 0.60 5.58 9.21
C HIS A 213 1.11 4.88 10.48
N LEU A 214 0.22 4.20 11.21
CA LEU A 214 0.51 3.52 12.46
C LEU A 214 0.35 1.99 12.33
N PRO A 215 0.91 1.19 13.24
CA PRO A 215 0.56 -0.21 13.38
C PRO A 215 -0.95 -0.41 13.54
N VAL A 216 -1.45 -1.58 13.13
CA VAL A 216 -2.90 -1.88 13.16
C VAL A 216 -3.50 -1.69 14.56
N ASP A 217 -2.80 -2.16 15.59
CA ASP A 217 -3.25 -2.11 16.98
C ASP A 217 -3.23 -0.69 17.57
N GLU A 218 -2.48 0.24 16.96
CA GLU A 218 -2.37 1.64 17.37
C GLU A 218 -3.35 2.56 16.63
N ARG A 219 -4.05 2.05 15.60
CA ARG A 219 -5.04 2.80 14.82
C ARG A 219 -6.38 2.04 14.71
N PRO A 220 -7.11 1.86 15.81
CA PRO A 220 -8.34 1.04 15.81
C PRO A 220 -9.54 1.71 15.11
N ALA A 221 -9.52 3.03 14.91
CA ALA A 221 -10.64 3.80 14.36
C ALA A 221 -10.21 5.00 13.49
N GLY A 222 -9.09 4.87 12.77
CA GLY A 222 -8.49 5.95 11.98
C GLY A 222 -9.29 6.35 10.74
N LEU A 223 -10.12 5.46 10.20
CA LEU A 223 -10.95 5.70 9.01
C LEU A 223 -12.35 6.23 9.35
N ARG A 224 -12.85 6.02 10.56
CA ARG A 224 -14.21 6.49 10.99
C ARG A 224 -14.46 7.97 10.76
N PRO A 225 -13.49 8.90 10.96
CA PRO A 225 -13.69 10.32 10.67
C PRO A 225 -14.12 10.62 9.25
N VAL A 226 -13.76 9.75 8.26
CA VAL A 226 -14.17 9.87 6.86
C VAL A 226 -15.70 9.94 6.72
N LEU A 227 -16.44 9.16 7.52
CA LEU A 227 -17.90 9.13 7.47
C LEU A 227 -18.51 10.51 7.82
N GLY A 228 -17.89 11.23 8.76
CA GLY A 228 -18.33 12.58 9.16
C GLY A 228 -18.03 13.68 8.11
N LEU A 229 -17.21 13.38 7.08
CA LEU A 229 -16.92 14.30 5.99
C LEU A 229 -17.91 14.18 4.83
N ILE A 230 -18.73 13.14 4.83
CA ILE A 230 -19.60 12.74 3.73
C ILE A 230 -21.07 12.90 4.09
N GLY A 231 -21.43 12.65 5.35
CA GLY A 231 -22.78 12.69 5.90
C GLY A 231 -23.29 14.08 6.29
#